data_2c0b392d94f97d5b2925af9ac57de461
#
_entry.id   2c0b392d94f97d5b2925af9ac57de461
#
_cell.length_a   1.000
_cell.length_b   1.000
_cell.length_c   1.000
_cell.angle_alpha   90.00
_cell.angle_beta   90.00
_cell.angle_gamma   90.00
#
_symmetry.space_group_name_H-M   'P 1'
#
loop_
_entity.id
_entity.type
_entity.pdbx_description
1 polymer ?
#
loop_
_entity_poly.entity_id
_entity_poly.type
_entity_poly.pdbx_seq_one_letter_code
_entity_poly.pdbx_strand_id
1 'polypeptide(L)'
;MGENKSALTPEQADLASKNPDLNHSVRSGPTSPLGQIPLDQILADRGLIDGLYAAGILSREARDAALQLLIPHRSWALWISRLLLVLATALILAGIVFFSAFNWNKTPPLVKFGLIEAALLASVIAALLFKARQLPGQLALLAASVLIGVFLAVFGQIYQTGADVWQLFAAWALLAFGWTLLSNFAAQWVVWLVIVNIAIGFWWDQAARPERDMVSFISGLVILVTGSALVLRECLYSKNGFEWLQPRWTRWVLLVPLLALMMYPLVFLFFATHYADKGILYSALLGLAGYIGCYRYYGKRLKVTRAGREQTIRRDIPALAAVIFSLAVVIEFITVFFVEKLPLPGAISVLFIAVFSFALFCGFIYYLRRMLSAQEAGHG
;
A
#
# COMPACT_ATOMS: atom_id res chain seq x y z
N MET A 1 -10.78 43.51 -19.41
CA MET A 1 -10.76 44.98 -19.51
C MET A 1 -10.58 45.49 -18.08
N GLY A 2 -9.48 46.15 -17.75
CA GLY A 2 -9.19 46.74 -16.44
C GLY A 2 -7.71 46.62 -16.05
N GLU A 3 -6.84 47.33 -16.78
CA GLU A 3 -5.46 47.57 -16.36
C GLU A 3 -5.46 48.44 -15.09
N ASN A 4 -4.91 47.90 -14.02
CA ASN A 4 -4.62 48.68 -12.82
C ASN A 4 -3.16 49.18 -12.89
N LYS A 5 -2.93 50.35 -13.54
CA LYS A 5 -1.72 51.11 -13.47
C LYS A 5 -1.75 51.89 -12.15
N SER A 6 -1.02 51.43 -11.14
CA SER A 6 -0.70 52.27 -9.96
C SER A 6 0.24 53.40 -10.37
N ALA A 7 -0.32 54.56 -10.62
CA ALA A 7 0.42 55.79 -10.85
C ALA A 7 1.09 56.21 -9.52
N LEU A 8 2.39 56.50 -9.57
CA LEU A 8 3.13 57.10 -8.46
C LEU A 8 2.51 58.44 -8.08
N THR A 9 2.43 58.74 -6.79
CA THR A 9 1.94 60.02 -6.29
C THR A 9 2.92 61.15 -6.71
N PRO A 10 2.42 62.39 -6.92
CA PRO A 10 3.24 63.52 -7.37
C PRO A 10 4.47 63.80 -6.49
N GLU A 11 4.40 63.51 -5.20
CA GLU A 11 5.47 63.66 -4.23
C GLU A 11 6.62 62.65 -4.41
N GLN A 12 6.30 61.43 -4.89
CA GLN A 12 7.29 60.40 -5.21
C GLN A 12 8.02 60.68 -6.53
N ALA A 13 7.36 61.35 -7.46
CA ALA A 13 7.97 61.76 -8.73
C ALA A 13 8.98 62.92 -8.55
N ASP A 14 8.75 63.84 -7.62
CA ASP A 14 9.67 64.98 -7.33
C ASP A 14 10.93 64.56 -6.56
N LEU A 15 10.82 63.55 -5.69
CA LEU A 15 11.97 62.94 -5.00
C LEU A 15 12.89 62.13 -5.94
N ALA A 16 12.34 61.51 -6.96
CA ALA A 16 13.11 60.75 -7.96
C ALA A 16 13.90 61.66 -8.92
N SER A 17 13.47 62.91 -9.14
CA SER A 17 14.15 63.87 -10.04
C SER A 17 15.37 64.59 -9.40
N LYS A 18 15.45 64.58 -8.07
CA LYS A 18 16.51 65.33 -7.32
C LYS A 18 17.73 64.48 -6.94
N ASN A 19 17.71 63.18 -7.16
CA ASN A 19 18.86 62.36 -6.78
C ASN A 19 19.05 61.18 -7.79
N PRO A 20 19.90 61.38 -8.84
CA PRO A 20 20.12 60.36 -9.89
C PRO A 20 20.74 59.07 -9.38
N ASP A 21 21.38 59.06 -8.20
CA ASP A 21 22.02 57.89 -7.61
C ASP A 21 21.01 56.90 -6.98
N LEU A 22 19.79 57.34 -6.68
CA LEU A 22 18.72 56.44 -6.17
C LEU A 22 18.15 55.51 -7.25
N ASN A 23 18.31 55.87 -8.51
CA ASN A 23 17.77 55.06 -9.63
C ASN A 23 18.64 53.82 -9.93
N HIS A 24 19.90 53.77 -9.45
CA HIS A 24 20.78 52.61 -9.60
C HIS A 24 20.67 51.62 -8.43
N SER A 25 20.25 52.07 -7.23
CA SER A 25 20.11 51.18 -6.07
C SER A 25 18.82 50.38 -6.03
N VAL A 26 17.79 50.79 -6.79
CA VAL A 26 16.49 50.06 -6.87
C VAL A 26 16.55 48.92 -7.92
N ARG A 27 17.57 48.90 -8.79
CA ARG A 27 17.74 47.83 -9.81
C ARG A 27 18.72 46.73 -9.44
N SER A 28 19.47 46.88 -8.36
CA SER A 28 20.33 45.81 -7.84
C SER A 28 19.84 45.39 -6.46
N GLY A 29 18.65 44.77 -6.41
CA GLY A 29 18.28 43.90 -5.31
C GLY A 29 19.34 42.82 -5.21
N PRO A 30 19.65 42.31 -4.00
CA PRO A 30 20.65 41.25 -3.83
C PRO A 30 20.30 40.11 -4.80
N THR A 31 21.18 39.83 -5.73
CA THR A 31 21.09 38.68 -6.59
C THR A 31 21.02 37.45 -5.67
N SER A 32 19.85 36.90 -5.58
CA SER A 32 19.62 35.67 -4.83
C SER A 32 20.64 34.64 -5.31
N PRO A 33 21.36 33.93 -4.43
CA PRO A 33 22.25 32.84 -4.82
C PRO A 33 21.52 31.69 -5.54
N LEU A 34 20.21 31.78 -5.64
CA LEU A 34 19.30 30.81 -6.32
C LEU A 34 18.88 31.29 -7.71
N GLY A 35 19.72 32.04 -8.44
CA GLY A 35 19.51 32.54 -9.80
C GLY A 35 18.20 32.09 -10.48
N GLN A 36 17.26 33.04 -10.67
CA GLN A 36 16.11 33.02 -11.61
C GLN A 36 15.16 31.81 -11.63
N ILE A 37 15.11 31.00 -10.57
CA ILE A 37 14.07 29.98 -10.44
C ILE A 37 12.83 30.64 -9.83
N PRO A 38 11.66 30.63 -10.50
CA PRO A 38 10.42 31.13 -9.91
C PRO A 38 10.16 30.43 -8.57
N LEU A 39 9.81 31.20 -7.53
CA LEU A 39 9.61 30.69 -6.15
C LEU A 39 8.55 29.57 -6.05
N ASP A 40 7.60 29.55 -6.96
CA ASP A 40 6.56 28.53 -7.09
C ASP A 40 7.09 27.16 -7.56
N GLN A 41 8.31 27.10 -8.12
CA GLN A 41 8.96 25.87 -8.57
C GLN A 41 9.98 25.32 -7.57
N ILE A 42 10.26 26.02 -6.48
CA ILE A 42 11.19 25.58 -5.45
C ILE A 42 10.41 24.76 -4.42
N LEU A 43 10.73 23.47 -4.31
CA LEU A 43 10.21 22.63 -3.23
C LEU A 43 10.74 23.19 -1.90
N ALA A 44 9.83 23.78 -1.11
CA ALA A 44 10.16 24.24 0.22
C ALA A 44 10.48 23.03 1.10
N ASP A 45 11.72 22.94 1.56
CA ASP A 45 12.15 21.98 2.58
C ASP A 45 12.74 22.72 3.79
N ARG A 46 13.02 21.98 4.86
CA ARG A 46 13.61 22.54 6.07
C ARG A 46 14.97 23.17 5.82
N GLY A 47 15.79 22.56 4.95
CA GLY A 47 17.13 23.06 4.61
C GLY A 47 17.10 24.40 3.92
N LEU A 48 16.13 24.60 3.02
CA LEU A 48 15.91 25.89 2.35
C LEU A 48 15.52 26.99 3.35
N ILE A 49 14.59 26.70 4.28
CA ILE A 49 14.14 27.68 5.29
C ILE A 49 15.29 28.06 6.23
N ASP A 50 16.05 27.05 6.72
CA ASP A 50 17.21 27.28 7.58
C ASP A 50 18.33 28.05 6.83
N GLY A 51 18.54 27.77 5.53
CA GLY A 51 19.47 28.50 4.67
C GLY A 51 19.08 29.97 4.46
N LEU A 52 17.79 30.24 4.21
CA LEU A 52 17.27 31.59 4.09
C LEU A 52 17.37 32.40 5.41
N TYR A 53 17.17 31.73 6.54
CA TYR A 53 17.38 32.31 7.85
C TYR A 53 18.87 32.62 8.11
N ALA A 54 19.77 31.70 7.81
CA ALA A 54 21.22 31.89 7.93
C ALA A 54 21.75 33.04 7.02
N ALA A 55 21.13 33.21 5.85
CA ALA A 55 21.41 34.33 4.93
C ALA A 55 20.81 35.68 5.37
N GLY A 56 20.09 35.70 6.52
CA GLY A 56 19.46 36.93 7.04
C GLY A 56 18.25 37.44 6.25
N ILE A 57 17.72 36.62 5.33
CA ILE A 57 16.55 36.94 4.48
C ILE A 57 15.24 36.74 5.24
N LEU A 58 15.19 35.74 6.14
CA LEU A 58 14.03 35.48 7.00
C LEU A 58 14.29 35.94 8.43
N SER A 59 13.30 36.59 9.06
CA SER A 59 13.33 36.82 10.51
C SER A 59 13.09 35.50 11.25
N ARG A 60 13.45 35.43 12.53
CA ARG A 60 13.22 34.26 13.38
C ARG A 60 11.75 33.87 13.42
N GLU A 61 10.86 34.86 13.53
CA GLU A 61 9.41 34.63 13.54
C GLU A 61 8.90 34.08 12.21
N ALA A 62 9.38 34.63 11.08
CA ALA A 62 9.01 34.13 9.75
C ALA A 62 9.55 32.74 9.50
N ARG A 63 10.75 32.41 9.99
CA ARG A 63 11.31 31.05 9.94
C ARG A 63 10.44 30.06 10.72
N ASP A 64 10.06 30.39 11.95
CA ASP A 64 9.27 29.51 12.81
C ASP A 64 7.86 29.33 12.25
N ALA A 65 7.24 30.38 11.69
CA ALA A 65 5.97 30.28 10.98
C ALA A 65 6.06 29.40 9.72
N ALA A 66 7.13 29.54 8.93
CA ALA A 66 7.36 28.72 7.75
C ALA A 66 7.59 27.23 8.11
N LEU A 67 8.33 26.95 9.18
CA LEU A 67 8.52 25.60 9.69
C LEU A 67 7.21 24.98 10.23
N GLN A 68 6.33 25.80 10.83
CA GLN A 68 5.00 25.33 11.27
C GLN A 68 4.10 24.95 10.09
N LEU A 69 4.21 25.66 8.97
CA LEU A 69 3.46 25.34 7.74
C LEU A 69 4.02 24.10 7.04
N LEU A 70 5.33 23.94 7.02
CA LEU A 70 6.01 22.81 6.35
C LEU A 70 5.91 21.51 7.14
N ILE A 71 6.04 21.59 8.46
CA ILE A 71 5.95 20.48 9.40
C ILE A 71 4.81 20.83 10.35
N PRO A 72 3.54 20.60 9.95
CA PRO A 72 2.45 20.80 10.89
C PRO A 72 2.82 20.05 12.15
N HIS A 73 2.87 20.75 13.28
CA HIS A 73 3.20 20.17 14.58
C HIS A 73 2.31 18.95 14.74
N ARG A 74 2.88 17.79 14.54
CA ARG A 74 2.25 16.52 14.77
C ARG A 74 2.06 16.49 16.27
N SER A 75 0.94 17.06 16.73
CA SER A 75 0.65 17.07 18.14
C SER A 75 0.54 15.60 18.55
N TRP A 76 1.57 15.09 19.20
CA TRP A 76 1.61 13.74 19.74
C TRP A 76 0.34 13.46 20.54
N ALA A 77 -0.21 14.48 21.21
CA ALA A 77 -1.47 14.42 21.93
C ALA A 77 -2.66 14.07 21.01
N LEU A 78 -2.78 14.70 19.83
CA LEU A 78 -3.83 14.37 18.87
C LEU A 78 -3.64 12.98 18.26
N TRP A 79 -2.39 12.58 18.02
CA TRP A 79 -2.12 11.24 17.51
C TRP A 79 -2.43 10.17 18.56
N ILE A 80 -1.99 10.36 19.80
CA ILE A 80 -2.28 9.47 20.94
C ILE A 80 -3.79 9.41 21.19
N SER A 81 -4.51 10.54 21.20
CA SER A 81 -5.96 10.54 21.43
C SER A 81 -6.71 9.81 20.33
N ARG A 82 -6.28 9.94 19.05
CA ARG A 82 -6.86 9.14 17.93
C ARG A 82 -6.56 7.66 18.08
N LEU A 83 -5.32 7.30 18.44
CA LEU A 83 -4.94 5.92 18.68
C LEU A 83 -5.77 5.32 19.83
N LEU A 84 -5.89 6.04 20.96
CA LEU A 84 -6.71 5.60 22.10
C LEU A 84 -8.18 5.48 21.75
N LEU A 85 -8.72 6.40 20.93
CA LEU A 85 -10.10 6.33 20.46
C LEU A 85 -10.32 5.07 19.59
N VAL A 86 -9.41 4.79 18.66
CA VAL A 86 -9.48 3.58 17.82
C VAL A 86 -9.36 2.32 18.66
N LEU A 87 -8.42 2.29 19.61
CA LEU A 87 -8.25 1.16 20.54
C LEU A 87 -9.48 0.95 21.41
N ALA A 88 -10.00 2.00 22.02
CA ALA A 88 -11.22 1.94 22.84
C ALA A 88 -12.42 1.44 22.02
N THR A 89 -12.60 1.96 20.80
CA THR A 89 -13.66 1.49 19.90
C THR A 89 -13.48 0.01 19.56
N ALA A 90 -12.26 -0.42 19.23
CA ALA A 90 -11.96 -1.82 18.95
C ALA A 90 -12.25 -2.73 20.16
N LEU A 91 -11.89 -2.31 21.39
CA LEU A 91 -12.16 -3.07 22.60
C LEU A 91 -13.66 -3.15 22.91
N ILE A 92 -14.41 -2.06 22.72
CA ILE A 92 -15.87 -2.06 22.91
C ILE A 92 -16.52 -3.02 21.91
N LEU A 93 -16.14 -2.95 20.62
CA LEU A 93 -16.64 -3.85 19.58
C LEU A 93 -16.28 -5.31 19.89
N ALA A 94 -15.04 -5.58 20.29
CA ALA A 94 -14.61 -6.91 20.71
C ALA A 94 -15.43 -7.41 21.90
N GLY A 95 -15.71 -6.55 22.90
CA GLY A 95 -16.56 -6.87 24.06
C GLY A 95 -17.99 -7.21 23.64
N ILE A 96 -18.59 -6.45 22.72
CA ILE A 96 -19.93 -6.72 22.19
C ILE A 96 -19.95 -8.06 21.45
N VAL A 97 -18.95 -8.33 20.60
CA VAL A 97 -18.82 -9.60 19.87
C VAL A 97 -18.66 -10.76 20.84
N PHE A 98 -17.79 -10.62 21.84
CA PHE A 98 -17.56 -11.65 22.85
C PHE A 98 -18.82 -11.95 23.66
N PHE A 99 -19.50 -10.91 24.14
CA PHE A 99 -20.77 -11.05 24.88
C PHE A 99 -21.84 -11.72 24.01
N SER A 100 -21.96 -11.31 22.76
CA SER A 100 -22.90 -11.89 21.81
C SER A 100 -22.57 -13.36 21.53
N ALA A 101 -21.28 -13.69 21.32
CA ALA A 101 -20.83 -15.04 21.09
C ALA A 101 -21.09 -15.97 22.29
N PHE A 102 -20.85 -15.47 23.52
CA PHE A 102 -21.09 -16.22 24.75
C PHE A 102 -22.57 -16.59 24.94
N ASN A 103 -23.48 -15.66 24.63
CA ASN A 103 -24.92 -15.86 24.76
C ASN A 103 -25.56 -16.47 23.49
N TRP A 104 -24.77 -16.65 22.42
CA TRP A 104 -25.28 -17.06 21.10
C TRP A 104 -26.09 -18.35 21.12
N ASN A 105 -25.62 -19.35 21.84
CA ASN A 105 -26.30 -20.64 21.92
C ASN A 105 -27.70 -20.56 22.59
N LYS A 106 -27.91 -19.58 23.49
CA LYS A 106 -29.18 -19.37 24.18
C LYS A 106 -30.17 -18.49 23.39
N THR A 107 -29.68 -17.82 22.36
CA THR A 107 -30.50 -16.90 21.55
C THR A 107 -31.34 -17.68 20.54
N PRO A 108 -32.68 -17.46 20.48
CA PRO A 108 -33.51 -18.10 19.49
C PRO A 108 -33.10 -17.77 18.05
N PRO A 109 -33.27 -18.69 17.07
CA PRO A 109 -32.89 -18.48 15.69
C PRO A 109 -33.48 -17.21 15.07
N LEU A 110 -34.75 -16.95 15.30
CA LEU A 110 -35.46 -15.77 14.79
C LEU A 110 -34.83 -14.46 15.25
N VAL A 111 -34.41 -14.41 16.52
CA VAL A 111 -33.74 -13.22 17.09
C VAL A 111 -32.37 -13.02 16.48
N LYS A 112 -31.61 -14.12 16.23
CA LYS A 112 -30.31 -14.04 15.54
C LYS A 112 -30.44 -13.41 14.15
N PHE A 113 -31.39 -13.90 13.36
CA PHE A 113 -31.63 -13.35 12.02
C PHE A 113 -32.10 -11.89 12.09
N GLY A 114 -33.07 -11.60 12.94
CA GLY A 114 -33.59 -10.24 13.08
C GLY A 114 -32.52 -9.22 13.48
N LEU A 115 -31.57 -9.58 14.35
CA LEU A 115 -30.44 -8.72 14.70
C LEU A 115 -29.48 -8.48 13.52
N ILE A 116 -29.15 -9.53 12.78
CA ILE A 116 -28.23 -9.44 11.62
C ILE A 116 -28.89 -8.62 10.49
N GLU A 117 -30.16 -8.89 10.20
CA GLU A 117 -30.92 -8.17 9.18
C GLU A 117 -31.11 -6.70 9.54
N ALA A 118 -31.42 -6.40 10.80
CA ALA A 118 -31.53 -5.02 11.27
C ALA A 118 -30.19 -4.28 11.16
N ALA A 119 -29.07 -4.94 11.52
CA ALA A 119 -27.74 -4.36 11.39
C ALA A 119 -27.35 -4.15 9.92
N LEU A 120 -27.68 -5.10 9.05
CA LEU A 120 -27.46 -5.01 7.60
C LEU A 120 -28.27 -3.87 6.99
N LEU A 121 -29.57 -3.77 7.33
CA LEU A 121 -30.44 -2.70 6.87
C LEU A 121 -29.94 -1.34 7.36
N ALA A 122 -29.56 -1.24 8.64
CA ALA A 122 -28.99 -0.01 9.21
C ALA A 122 -27.70 0.39 8.48
N SER A 123 -26.83 -0.57 8.13
CA SER A 123 -25.59 -0.32 7.38
C SER A 123 -25.89 0.18 5.96
N VAL A 124 -26.88 -0.39 5.28
CA VAL A 124 -27.29 0.07 3.92
C VAL A 124 -27.91 1.47 4.00
N ILE A 125 -28.78 1.72 4.96
CA ILE A 125 -29.37 3.06 5.16
C ILE A 125 -28.28 4.08 5.48
N ALA A 126 -27.34 3.76 6.35
CA ALA A 126 -26.20 4.61 6.68
C ALA A 126 -25.35 4.92 5.41
N ALA A 127 -25.10 3.93 4.56
CA ALA A 127 -24.37 4.12 3.31
C ALA A 127 -25.08 5.07 2.35
N LEU A 128 -26.41 5.04 2.30
CA LEU A 128 -27.24 5.94 1.49
C LEU A 128 -27.23 7.37 2.06
N LEU A 129 -27.43 7.51 3.37
CA LEU A 129 -27.50 8.81 4.07
C LEU A 129 -26.15 9.55 4.01
N PHE A 130 -25.03 8.85 4.25
CA PHE A 130 -23.69 9.45 4.27
C PHE A 130 -23.03 9.52 2.89
N LYS A 131 -23.74 9.18 1.82
CA LYS A 131 -23.22 9.06 0.44
C LYS A 131 -22.09 8.03 0.32
N ALA A 132 -22.26 7.03 -0.50
CA ALA A 132 -21.32 5.90 -0.69
C ALA A 132 -19.89 6.31 -1.11
N ARG A 133 -19.65 7.55 -1.51
CA ARG A 133 -18.32 8.10 -1.86
C ARG A 133 -17.59 8.75 -0.69
N GLN A 134 -18.25 9.00 0.44
CA GLN A 134 -17.64 9.53 1.65
C GLN A 134 -17.22 8.40 2.57
N LEU A 135 -16.19 8.63 3.38
CA LEU A 135 -15.63 7.61 4.27
C LEU A 135 -16.69 6.91 5.17
N PRO A 136 -17.64 7.62 5.82
CA PRO A 136 -18.67 6.95 6.61
C PRO A 136 -19.56 6.02 5.77
N GLY A 137 -19.96 6.44 4.56
CA GLY A 137 -20.74 5.60 3.65
C GLY A 137 -19.96 4.38 3.14
N GLN A 138 -18.66 4.55 2.87
CA GLN A 138 -17.77 3.45 2.48
C GLN A 138 -17.60 2.42 3.60
N LEU A 139 -17.44 2.87 4.85
CA LEU A 139 -17.37 1.99 6.01
C LEU A 139 -18.70 1.27 6.26
N ALA A 140 -19.82 1.93 6.03
CA ALA A 140 -21.15 1.32 6.12
C ALA A 140 -21.35 0.22 5.07
N LEU A 141 -20.90 0.43 3.81
CA LEU A 141 -20.90 -0.62 2.78
C LEU A 141 -19.99 -1.79 3.12
N LEU A 142 -18.84 -1.50 3.71
CA LEU A 142 -17.93 -2.55 4.18
C LEU A 142 -18.58 -3.38 5.29
N ALA A 143 -19.24 -2.73 6.26
CA ALA A 143 -19.98 -3.41 7.31
C ALA A 143 -21.11 -4.26 6.75
N ALA A 144 -21.89 -3.75 5.79
CA ALA A 144 -22.94 -4.52 5.10
C ALA A 144 -22.35 -5.77 4.42
N SER A 145 -21.19 -5.62 3.76
CA SER A 145 -20.52 -6.76 3.11
C SER A 145 -20.08 -7.84 4.10
N VAL A 146 -19.58 -7.45 5.27
CA VAL A 146 -19.22 -8.40 6.34
C VAL A 146 -20.46 -9.06 6.91
N LEU A 147 -21.54 -8.30 7.15
CA LEU A 147 -22.79 -8.82 7.69
C LEU A 147 -23.47 -9.83 6.76
N ILE A 148 -23.32 -9.71 5.44
CA ILE A 148 -23.76 -10.77 4.49
C ILE A 148 -23.09 -12.11 4.82
N GLY A 149 -21.78 -12.12 5.06
CA GLY A 149 -21.05 -13.33 5.43
C GLY A 149 -21.50 -13.91 6.77
N VAL A 150 -21.71 -13.02 7.77
CA VAL A 150 -22.26 -13.42 9.07
C VAL A 150 -23.64 -14.05 8.91
N PHE A 151 -24.52 -13.43 8.12
CA PHE A 151 -25.86 -13.95 7.83
C PHE A 151 -25.79 -15.36 7.22
N LEU A 152 -24.97 -15.55 6.19
CA LEU A 152 -24.81 -16.85 5.53
C LEU A 152 -24.24 -17.91 6.47
N ALA A 153 -23.28 -17.56 7.32
CA ALA A 153 -22.69 -18.47 8.31
C ALA A 153 -23.72 -18.90 9.35
N VAL A 154 -24.51 -17.97 9.87
CA VAL A 154 -25.59 -18.26 10.84
C VAL A 154 -26.70 -19.08 10.20
N PHE A 155 -27.04 -18.78 8.93
CA PHE A 155 -28.02 -19.55 8.16
C PHE A 155 -27.56 -21.01 8.01
N GLY A 156 -26.33 -21.25 7.57
CA GLY A 156 -25.77 -22.60 7.44
C GLY A 156 -25.73 -23.35 8.78
N GLN A 157 -25.40 -22.64 9.86
CA GLN A 157 -25.33 -23.22 11.22
C GLN A 157 -26.71 -23.64 11.76
N ILE A 158 -27.73 -22.82 11.55
CA ILE A 158 -29.09 -23.08 12.09
C ILE A 158 -29.81 -24.15 11.28
N TYR A 159 -29.75 -24.05 9.94
CA TYR A 159 -30.49 -24.93 9.07
C TYR A 159 -29.73 -26.21 8.69
N GLN A 160 -28.48 -26.35 9.14
CA GLN A 160 -27.63 -27.53 8.84
C GLN A 160 -27.74 -27.96 7.38
N THR A 161 -27.58 -27.00 6.48
CA THR A 161 -27.85 -27.12 5.04
C THR A 161 -27.03 -28.20 4.35
N GLY A 162 -26.00 -28.75 5.02
CA GLY A 162 -25.05 -29.68 4.42
C GLY A 162 -24.20 -29.05 3.30
N ALA A 163 -24.27 -27.74 3.15
CA ALA A 163 -23.48 -27.01 2.17
C ALA A 163 -22.01 -27.03 2.56
N ASP A 164 -21.15 -27.26 1.58
CA ASP A 164 -19.71 -27.16 1.75
C ASP A 164 -19.27 -25.72 2.09
N VAL A 165 -18.17 -25.58 2.81
CA VAL A 165 -17.67 -24.27 3.24
C VAL A 165 -17.37 -23.35 2.05
N TRP A 166 -16.88 -23.87 0.93
CA TRP A 166 -16.61 -23.08 -0.26
C TRP A 166 -17.86 -22.39 -0.82
N GLN A 167 -19.03 -23.04 -0.72
CA GLN A 167 -20.31 -22.50 -1.21
C GLN A 167 -20.70 -21.24 -0.42
N LEU A 168 -20.45 -21.23 0.90
CA LEU A 168 -20.67 -20.06 1.74
C LEU A 168 -19.82 -18.89 1.27
N PHE A 169 -18.50 -19.10 1.11
CA PHE A 169 -17.59 -18.02 0.69
C PHE A 169 -17.83 -17.58 -0.75
N ALA A 170 -18.21 -18.49 -1.65
CA ALA A 170 -18.57 -18.15 -3.03
C ALA A 170 -19.85 -17.31 -3.09
N ALA A 171 -20.89 -17.70 -2.34
CA ALA A 171 -22.12 -16.92 -2.22
C ALA A 171 -21.85 -15.54 -1.59
N TRP A 172 -21.01 -15.48 -0.55
CA TRP A 172 -20.58 -14.23 0.07
C TRP A 172 -19.87 -13.32 -0.92
N ALA A 173 -18.88 -13.85 -1.65
CA ALA A 173 -18.17 -13.08 -2.67
C ALA A 173 -19.11 -12.56 -3.75
N LEU A 174 -20.06 -13.37 -4.22
CA LEU A 174 -21.03 -12.99 -5.22
C LEU A 174 -21.97 -11.89 -4.74
N LEU A 175 -22.56 -12.04 -3.56
CA LEU A 175 -23.48 -11.05 -2.97
C LEU A 175 -22.77 -9.73 -2.62
N ALA A 176 -21.53 -9.78 -2.10
CA ALA A 176 -20.75 -8.60 -1.79
C ALA A 176 -20.19 -7.89 -3.03
N PHE A 177 -20.18 -8.54 -4.21
CA PHE A 177 -19.57 -7.97 -5.42
C PHE A 177 -20.24 -6.67 -5.87
N GLY A 178 -21.58 -6.61 -5.81
CA GLY A 178 -22.33 -5.40 -6.16
C GLY A 178 -21.91 -4.18 -5.33
N TRP A 179 -21.77 -4.38 -4.01
CA TRP A 179 -21.30 -3.32 -3.09
C TRP A 179 -19.86 -2.92 -3.38
N THR A 180 -19.02 -3.91 -3.72
CA THR A 180 -17.61 -3.69 -4.05
C THR A 180 -17.46 -2.82 -5.28
N LEU A 181 -18.24 -3.05 -6.32
CA LEU A 181 -18.24 -2.23 -7.54
C LEU A 181 -18.70 -0.77 -7.28
N LEU A 182 -19.66 -0.59 -6.38
CA LEU A 182 -20.23 0.73 -6.08
C LEU A 182 -19.40 1.55 -5.09
N SER A 183 -18.58 0.89 -4.25
CA SER A 183 -17.93 1.52 -3.09
C SER A 183 -16.86 2.55 -3.43
N ASN A 184 -16.16 2.41 -4.56
CA ASN A 184 -14.94 3.20 -4.87
C ASN A 184 -13.97 3.26 -3.68
N PHE A 185 -13.85 2.14 -2.94
CA PHE A 185 -13.10 2.05 -1.69
C PHE A 185 -12.13 0.87 -1.71
N ALA A 186 -10.84 1.16 -1.65
CA ALA A 186 -9.80 0.14 -1.77
C ALA A 186 -9.90 -0.95 -0.70
N ALA A 187 -10.26 -0.62 0.55
CA ALA A 187 -10.40 -1.62 1.60
C ALA A 187 -11.53 -2.62 1.31
N GLN A 188 -12.64 -2.18 0.68
CA GLN A 188 -13.71 -3.05 0.25
C GLN A 188 -13.21 -4.09 -0.78
N TRP A 189 -12.41 -3.65 -1.76
CA TRP A 189 -11.82 -4.55 -2.77
C TRP A 189 -10.84 -5.55 -2.15
N VAL A 190 -10.06 -5.11 -1.14
CA VAL A 190 -9.15 -6.01 -0.41
C VAL A 190 -9.94 -7.08 0.34
N VAL A 191 -10.98 -6.70 1.09
CA VAL A 191 -11.84 -7.66 1.80
C VAL A 191 -12.50 -8.62 0.82
N TRP A 192 -13.04 -8.13 -0.30
CA TRP A 192 -13.62 -8.97 -1.32
C TRP A 192 -12.61 -9.96 -1.92
N LEU A 193 -11.39 -9.51 -2.22
CA LEU A 193 -10.31 -10.37 -2.72
C LEU A 193 -9.93 -11.46 -1.72
N VAL A 194 -9.90 -11.16 -0.42
CA VAL A 194 -9.64 -12.15 0.64
C VAL A 194 -10.75 -13.21 0.64
N ILE A 195 -12.02 -12.80 0.57
CA ILE A 195 -13.16 -13.73 0.52
C ILE A 195 -13.06 -14.65 -0.71
N VAL A 196 -12.72 -14.10 -1.88
CA VAL A 196 -12.52 -14.87 -3.12
C VAL A 196 -11.39 -15.88 -2.98
N ASN A 197 -10.25 -15.49 -2.41
CA ASN A 197 -9.13 -16.42 -2.20
C ASN A 197 -9.48 -17.54 -1.23
N ILE A 198 -10.24 -17.26 -0.17
CA ILE A 198 -10.75 -18.26 0.77
C ILE A 198 -11.72 -19.21 0.05
N ALA A 199 -12.65 -18.68 -0.75
CA ALA A 199 -13.58 -19.47 -1.55
C ALA A 199 -12.85 -20.44 -2.49
N ILE A 200 -11.80 -19.97 -3.18
CA ILE A 200 -10.96 -20.78 -4.09
C ILE A 200 -10.25 -21.88 -3.30
N GLY A 201 -9.70 -21.56 -2.11
CA GLY A 201 -9.02 -22.53 -1.27
C GLY A 201 -9.93 -23.69 -0.86
N PHE A 202 -11.09 -23.39 -0.32
CA PHE A 202 -12.06 -24.43 0.06
C PHE A 202 -12.67 -25.15 -1.16
N TRP A 203 -12.90 -24.44 -2.26
CA TRP A 203 -13.37 -25.08 -3.49
C TRP A 203 -12.36 -26.09 -4.02
N TRP A 204 -11.07 -25.78 -3.97
CA TRP A 204 -9.99 -26.66 -4.40
C TRP A 204 -9.97 -27.97 -3.61
N ASP A 205 -10.11 -27.86 -2.29
CA ASP A 205 -10.09 -29.01 -1.39
C ASP A 205 -11.39 -29.83 -1.42
N GLN A 206 -12.55 -29.17 -1.42
CA GLN A 206 -13.84 -29.83 -1.21
C GLN A 206 -14.54 -30.23 -2.51
N ALA A 207 -14.47 -29.43 -3.56
CA ALA A 207 -15.20 -29.62 -4.81
C ALA A 207 -14.30 -30.04 -5.97
N ALA A 208 -13.18 -29.38 -6.20
CA ALA A 208 -12.28 -29.72 -7.29
C ALA A 208 -11.59 -31.05 -7.07
N ARG A 209 -11.27 -31.40 -5.80
CA ARG A 209 -10.65 -32.65 -5.37
C ARG A 209 -9.53 -33.06 -6.33
N PRO A 210 -8.48 -32.28 -6.49
CA PRO A 210 -7.46 -32.53 -7.50
C PRO A 210 -6.76 -33.87 -7.26
N GLU A 211 -6.23 -34.42 -8.33
CA GLU A 211 -5.34 -35.59 -8.23
C GLU A 211 -4.15 -35.27 -7.29
N ARG A 212 -3.57 -36.30 -6.67
CA ARG A 212 -2.45 -36.13 -5.71
C ARG A 212 -1.30 -35.32 -6.27
N ASP A 213 -1.06 -35.45 -7.58
CA ASP A 213 -0.01 -34.73 -8.30
C ASP A 213 -0.28 -33.23 -8.49
N MET A 214 -1.49 -32.75 -8.16
CA MET A 214 -1.92 -31.37 -8.41
C MET A 214 -2.39 -30.65 -7.14
N VAL A 215 -2.35 -31.30 -5.97
CA VAL A 215 -2.88 -30.74 -4.72
C VAL A 215 -2.27 -29.37 -4.40
N SER A 216 -0.96 -29.23 -4.56
CA SER A 216 -0.24 -27.99 -4.24
C SER A 216 -0.43 -26.86 -5.25
N PHE A 217 -1.15 -27.09 -6.36
CA PHE A 217 -1.43 -26.05 -7.37
C PHE A 217 -2.34 -24.95 -6.85
N ILE A 218 -3.01 -25.14 -5.71
CA ILE A 218 -3.78 -24.10 -5.03
C ILE A 218 -2.95 -22.83 -4.82
N SER A 219 -1.67 -22.97 -4.46
CA SER A 219 -0.78 -21.81 -4.31
C SER A 219 -0.62 -21.02 -5.62
N GLY A 220 -0.55 -21.73 -6.75
CA GLY A 220 -0.54 -21.10 -8.07
C GLY A 220 -1.83 -20.34 -8.39
N LEU A 221 -3.00 -20.91 -8.06
CA LEU A 221 -4.28 -20.22 -8.27
C LEU A 221 -4.37 -18.93 -7.45
N VAL A 222 -3.97 -18.97 -6.19
CA VAL A 222 -3.97 -17.77 -5.32
C VAL A 222 -2.97 -16.72 -5.81
N ILE A 223 -1.79 -17.14 -6.32
CA ILE A 223 -0.82 -16.25 -6.98
C ILE A 223 -1.45 -15.60 -8.22
N LEU A 224 -2.16 -16.36 -9.06
CA LEU A 224 -2.81 -15.82 -10.25
C LEU A 224 -3.88 -14.78 -9.90
N VAL A 225 -4.75 -15.07 -8.93
CA VAL A 225 -5.84 -14.18 -8.52
C VAL A 225 -5.28 -12.90 -7.90
N THR A 226 -4.38 -13.03 -6.92
CA THR A 226 -3.78 -11.88 -6.23
C THR A 226 -2.88 -11.08 -7.17
N GLY A 227 -2.12 -11.76 -8.04
CA GLY A 227 -1.28 -11.14 -9.06
C GLY A 227 -2.12 -10.37 -10.10
N SER A 228 -3.24 -10.92 -10.53
CA SER A 228 -4.19 -10.25 -11.43
C SER A 228 -4.76 -8.98 -10.80
N ALA A 229 -5.10 -9.03 -9.51
CA ALA A 229 -5.56 -7.86 -8.77
C ALA A 229 -4.48 -6.77 -8.70
N LEU A 230 -3.20 -7.13 -8.48
CA LEU A 230 -2.08 -6.18 -8.51
C LEU A 230 -1.90 -5.58 -9.91
N VAL A 231 -1.91 -6.40 -10.96
CA VAL A 231 -1.79 -5.93 -12.35
C VAL A 231 -2.94 -4.97 -12.69
N LEU A 232 -4.17 -5.34 -12.34
CA LEU A 232 -5.35 -4.49 -12.55
C LEU A 232 -5.21 -3.15 -11.83
N ARG A 233 -4.80 -3.18 -10.56
CA ARG A 233 -4.50 -1.96 -9.78
C ARG A 233 -3.47 -1.08 -10.47
N GLU A 234 -2.34 -1.65 -10.93
CA GLU A 234 -1.29 -0.89 -11.60
C GLU A 234 -1.74 -0.34 -12.96
N CYS A 235 -2.58 -1.07 -13.69
CA CYS A 235 -3.16 -0.61 -14.95
C CYS A 235 -4.17 0.53 -14.75
N LEU A 236 -4.95 0.49 -13.67
CA LEU A 236 -5.98 1.50 -13.36
C LEU A 236 -5.40 2.72 -12.64
N TYR A 237 -4.25 2.58 -11.98
CA TYR A 237 -3.61 3.63 -11.18
C TYR A 237 -3.42 4.96 -11.91
N SER A 238 -3.11 4.92 -13.19
CA SER A 238 -2.85 6.11 -14.02
C SER A 238 -4.11 6.64 -14.72
N LYS A 239 -5.27 5.99 -14.57
CA LYS A 239 -6.51 6.39 -15.24
C LYS A 239 -7.33 7.34 -14.36
N ASN A 240 -7.87 8.39 -14.96
CA ASN A 240 -8.80 9.29 -14.31
C ASN A 240 -10.05 8.51 -13.84
N GLY A 241 -10.57 8.84 -12.66
CA GLY A 241 -11.73 8.17 -12.05
C GLY A 241 -11.40 7.07 -11.04
N PHE A 242 -10.13 6.67 -10.91
CA PHE A 242 -9.68 5.65 -9.94
C PHE A 242 -8.78 6.24 -8.85
N GLU A 243 -9.09 7.46 -8.38
CA GLU A 243 -8.33 8.17 -7.35
C GLU A 243 -8.21 7.37 -6.04
N TRP A 244 -9.22 6.55 -5.72
CA TRP A 244 -9.22 5.68 -4.54
C TRP A 244 -8.15 4.57 -4.57
N LEU A 245 -7.56 4.27 -5.74
CA LEU A 245 -6.41 3.36 -5.89
C LEU A 245 -5.05 4.05 -5.75
N GLN A 246 -5.01 5.39 -5.78
CA GLN A 246 -3.76 6.17 -5.75
C GLN A 246 -2.96 6.06 -4.43
N PRO A 247 -3.57 5.89 -3.23
CA PRO A 247 -2.80 5.77 -2.00
C PRO A 247 -1.76 4.64 -2.08
N ARG A 248 -0.55 4.91 -1.63
CA ARG A 248 0.57 3.95 -1.69
C ARG A 248 0.29 2.64 -0.96
N TRP A 249 -0.50 2.67 0.12
CA TRP A 249 -0.85 1.48 0.90
C TRP A 249 -1.58 0.41 0.07
N THR A 250 -2.38 0.79 -0.92
CA THR A 250 -3.13 -0.15 -1.79
C THR A 250 -2.20 -1.08 -2.56
N ARG A 251 -1.04 -0.58 -2.99
CA ARG A 251 0.01 -1.40 -3.60
C ARG A 251 0.62 -2.37 -2.59
N TRP A 252 0.98 -1.88 -1.41
CA TRP A 252 1.66 -2.69 -0.40
C TRP A 252 0.80 -3.84 0.11
N VAL A 253 -0.49 -3.60 0.31
CA VAL A 253 -1.46 -4.63 0.73
C VAL A 253 -1.63 -5.76 -0.30
N LEU A 254 -1.37 -5.50 -1.58
CA LEU A 254 -1.39 -6.53 -2.64
C LEU A 254 0.01 -7.12 -2.87
N LEU A 255 1.04 -6.28 -2.93
CA LEU A 255 2.39 -6.71 -3.28
C LEU A 255 3.03 -7.59 -2.19
N VAL A 256 2.93 -7.20 -0.91
CA VAL A 256 3.58 -7.95 0.17
C VAL A 256 3.03 -9.38 0.32
N PRO A 257 1.70 -9.59 0.40
CA PRO A 257 1.16 -10.96 0.40
C PRO A 257 1.50 -11.73 -0.89
N LEU A 258 1.46 -11.08 -2.05
CA LEU A 258 1.81 -11.71 -3.31
C LEU A 258 3.26 -12.20 -3.31
N LEU A 259 4.22 -11.42 -2.82
CA LEU A 259 5.61 -11.84 -2.69
C LEU A 259 5.76 -13.05 -1.74
N ALA A 260 5.05 -13.05 -0.62
CA ALA A 260 5.01 -14.19 0.31
C ALA A 260 4.41 -15.45 -0.35
N LEU A 261 3.31 -15.29 -1.09
CA LEU A 261 2.68 -16.38 -1.85
C LEU A 261 3.59 -16.95 -2.93
N MET A 262 4.35 -16.10 -3.64
CA MET A 262 5.31 -16.54 -4.66
C MET A 262 6.53 -17.23 -4.03
N MET A 263 6.95 -16.80 -2.84
CA MET A 263 8.08 -17.39 -2.12
C MET A 263 7.77 -18.83 -1.70
N TYR A 264 6.54 -19.10 -1.21
CA TYR A 264 6.16 -20.40 -0.68
C TYR A 264 6.45 -21.57 -1.64
N PRO A 265 5.93 -21.63 -2.89
CA PRO A 265 6.18 -22.75 -3.77
C PRO A 265 7.64 -22.87 -4.21
N LEU A 266 8.37 -21.77 -4.33
CA LEU A 266 9.80 -21.78 -4.66
C LEU A 266 10.63 -22.42 -3.55
N VAL A 267 10.35 -22.09 -2.30
CA VAL A 267 11.05 -22.67 -1.14
C VAL A 267 10.61 -24.14 -0.97
N PHE A 268 9.30 -24.41 -0.98
CA PHE A 268 8.76 -25.74 -0.76
C PHE A 268 9.25 -26.77 -1.78
N LEU A 269 9.46 -26.36 -3.04
CA LEU A 269 9.99 -27.23 -4.09
C LEU A 269 11.33 -27.88 -3.71
N PHE A 270 12.17 -27.18 -2.94
CA PHE A 270 13.46 -27.70 -2.48
C PHE A 270 13.33 -28.57 -1.21
N PHE A 271 12.49 -28.14 -0.26
CA PHE A 271 12.34 -28.83 1.02
C PHE A 271 11.53 -30.12 0.93
N ALA A 272 10.59 -30.22 0.00
CA ALA A 272 9.67 -31.36 -0.14
C ALA A 272 10.13 -32.41 -1.19
N THR A 273 11.39 -32.77 -1.19
CA THR A 273 12.00 -33.66 -2.21
C THR A 273 11.29 -35.00 -2.41
N HIS A 274 10.54 -35.52 -1.42
CA HIS A 274 9.77 -36.76 -1.49
C HIS A 274 8.25 -36.54 -1.67
N TYR A 275 7.75 -35.31 -1.51
CA TYR A 275 6.32 -34.96 -1.54
C TYR A 275 6.00 -33.87 -2.56
N ALA A 276 6.99 -33.46 -3.39
CA ALA A 276 6.75 -32.46 -4.42
C ALA A 276 5.85 -33.06 -5.52
N ASP A 277 4.61 -32.56 -5.56
CA ASP A 277 3.68 -32.87 -6.63
C ASP A 277 3.92 -31.95 -7.85
N LYS A 278 3.34 -32.27 -9.00
CA LYS A 278 3.44 -31.40 -10.21
C LYS A 278 2.83 -30.02 -9.96
N GLY A 279 1.83 -29.96 -9.08
CA GLY A 279 1.16 -28.71 -8.71
C GLY A 279 2.13 -27.69 -8.09
N ILE A 280 3.06 -28.13 -7.22
CA ILE A 280 4.04 -27.21 -6.62
C ILE A 280 5.04 -26.70 -7.67
N LEU A 281 5.43 -27.55 -8.65
CA LEU A 281 6.30 -27.15 -9.74
C LEU A 281 5.65 -26.05 -10.59
N TYR A 282 4.39 -26.24 -11.00
CA TYR A 282 3.65 -25.24 -11.75
C TYR A 282 3.46 -23.94 -10.95
N SER A 283 3.17 -24.04 -9.65
CA SER A 283 3.08 -22.88 -8.77
C SER A 283 4.41 -22.14 -8.62
N ALA A 284 5.53 -22.87 -8.54
CA ALA A 284 6.87 -22.30 -8.49
C ALA A 284 7.23 -21.57 -9.81
N LEU A 285 6.88 -22.16 -10.95
CA LEU A 285 7.07 -21.50 -12.26
C LEU A 285 6.24 -20.22 -12.37
N LEU A 286 4.99 -20.24 -11.90
CA LEU A 286 4.14 -19.03 -11.82
C LEU A 286 4.73 -18.00 -10.88
N GLY A 287 5.21 -18.41 -9.70
CA GLY A 287 5.89 -17.55 -8.76
C GLY A 287 7.13 -16.88 -9.38
N LEU A 288 7.97 -17.66 -10.05
CA LEU A 288 9.16 -17.14 -10.76
C LEU A 288 8.78 -16.16 -11.86
N ALA A 289 7.78 -16.48 -12.68
CA ALA A 289 7.25 -15.58 -13.70
C ALA A 289 6.72 -14.27 -13.09
N GLY A 290 6.03 -14.37 -11.96
CA GLY A 290 5.57 -13.23 -11.18
C GLY A 290 6.71 -12.35 -10.67
N TYR A 291 7.78 -12.94 -10.11
CA TYR A 291 8.98 -12.21 -9.71
C TYR A 291 9.63 -11.48 -10.88
N ILE A 292 9.80 -12.14 -12.03
CA ILE A 292 10.33 -11.54 -13.26
C ILE A 292 9.44 -10.37 -13.70
N GLY A 293 8.11 -10.57 -13.67
CA GLY A 293 7.13 -9.54 -14.03
C GLY A 293 7.23 -8.31 -13.13
N CYS A 294 7.21 -8.51 -11.80
CA CYS A 294 7.36 -7.44 -10.83
C CYS A 294 8.70 -6.70 -10.96
N TYR A 295 9.80 -7.45 -11.12
CA TYR A 295 11.13 -6.86 -11.30
C TYR A 295 11.19 -5.97 -12.56
N ARG A 296 10.68 -6.49 -13.70
CA ARG A 296 10.65 -5.73 -14.97
C ARG A 296 9.74 -4.51 -14.89
N TYR A 297 8.58 -4.65 -14.25
CA TYR A 297 7.60 -3.59 -14.13
C TYR A 297 8.09 -2.44 -13.24
N TYR A 298 8.51 -2.73 -12.00
CA TYR A 298 8.98 -1.72 -11.06
C TYR A 298 10.39 -1.20 -11.36
N GLY A 299 11.22 -2.01 -12.02
CA GLY A 299 12.55 -1.63 -12.46
C GLY A 299 12.60 -0.81 -13.76
N LYS A 300 11.46 -0.69 -14.45
CA LYS A 300 11.39 0.04 -15.73
C LYS A 300 11.81 1.50 -15.54
N ARG A 301 12.71 1.95 -16.40
CA ARG A 301 13.14 3.35 -16.45
C ARG A 301 12.11 4.16 -17.22
N LEU A 302 11.65 5.25 -16.64
CA LEU A 302 10.75 6.20 -17.27
C LEU A 302 11.51 7.48 -17.55
N LYS A 303 11.37 8.01 -18.77
CA LYS A 303 11.85 9.35 -19.08
C LYS A 303 10.80 10.35 -18.61
N VAL A 304 11.18 11.23 -17.71
CA VAL A 304 10.32 12.27 -17.18
C VAL A 304 10.98 13.61 -17.47
N THR A 305 10.27 14.50 -18.16
CA THR A 305 10.74 15.87 -18.39
C THR A 305 10.39 16.69 -17.14
N ARG A 306 11.40 17.10 -16.40
CA ARG A 306 11.25 17.95 -15.22
C ARG A 306 12.10 19.21 -15.41
N ALA A 307 11.49 20.37 -15.28
CA ALA A 307 12.15 21.67 -15.48
C ALA A 307 12.90 21.78 -16.83
N GLY A 308 12.33 21.24 -17.93
CA GLY A 308 12.93 21.28 -19.26
C GLY A 308 14.08 20.31 -19.49
N ARG A 309 14.45 19.49 -18.50
CA ARG A 309 15.47 18.42 -18.63
C ARG A 309 14.84 17.04 -18.66
N GLU A 310 15.25 16.19 -19.59
CA GLU A 310 14.87 14.77 -19.59
C GLU A 310 15.64 14.05 -18.49
N GLN A 311 14.90 13.54 -17.49
CA GLN A 311 15.45 12.70 -16.43
C GLN A 311 14.96 11.28 -16.59
N THR A 312 15.85 10.32 -16.38
CA THR A 312 15.51 8.90 -16.41
C THR A 312 15.39 8.41 -14.96
N ILE A 313 14.16 8.23 -14.49
CA ILE A 313 13.87 7.71 -13.14
C ILE A 313 13.29 6.31 -13.23
N ARG A 314 13.52 5.48 -12.19
CA ARG A 314 12.84 4.19 -12.08
C ARG A 314 11.41 4.40 -11.60
N ARG A 315 10.51 3.53 -12.04
CA ARG A 315 9.07 3.65 -11.77
C ARG A 315 8.74 3.63 -10.27
N ASP A 316 9.32 2.70 -9.50
CA ASP A 316 9.13 2.63 -8.05
C ASP A 316 10.26 1.86 -7.38
N ILE A 317 11.20 2.57 -6.75
CA ILE A 317 12.35 1.97 -6.08
C ILE A 317 11.95 1.19 -4.83
N PRO A 318 11.08 1.67 -3.93
CA PRO A 318 10.63 0.90 -2.77
C PRO A 318 9.99 -0.44 -3.14
N ALA A 319 9.09 -0.47 -4.13
CA ALA A 319 8.47 -1.71 -4.60
C ALA A 319 9.50 -2.67 -5.19
N LEU A 320 10.44 -2.16 -6.01
CA LEU A 320 11.54 -2.94 -6.56
C LEU A 320 12.44 -3.51 -5.44
N ALA A 321 12.73 -2.70 -4.42
CA ALA A 321 13.51 -3.14 -3.26
C ALA A 321 12.84 -4.31 -2.52
N ALA A 322 11.51 -4.26 -2.33
CA ALA A 322 10.75 -5.35 -1.72
C ALA A 322 10.82 -6.65 -2.56
N VAL A 323 10.73 -6.53 -3.88
CA VAL A 323 10.85 -7.69 -4.80
C VAL A 323 12.24 -8.32 -4.68
N ILE A 324 13.31 -7.52 -4.70
CA ILE A 324 14.69 -8.01 -4.61
C ILE A 324 14.96 -8.60 -3.21
N PHE A 325 14.46 -7.95 -2.16
CA PHE A 325 14.57 -8.45 -0.78
C PHE A 325 13.88 -9.81 -0.63
N SER A 326 12.64 -9.95 -1.12
CA SER A 326 11.92 -11.23 -1.08
C SER A 326 12.66 -12.32 -1.87
N LEU A 327 13.25 -11.98 -3.01
CA LEU A 327 14.07 -12.95 -3.78
C LEU A 327 15.36 -13.32 -3.03
N ALA A 328 15.99 -12.38 -2.33
CA ALA A 328 17.14 -12.67 -1.48
C ALA A 328 16.78 -13.66 -0.35
N VAL A 329 15.59 -13.49 0.25
CA VAL A 329 15.08 -14.44 1.26
C VAL A 329 14.87 -15.83 0.66
N VAL A 330 14.33 -15.94 -0.56
CA VAL A 330 14.22 -17.23 -1.27
C VAL A 330 15.57 -17.89 -1.46
N ILE A 331 16.57 -17.13 -1.92
CA ILE A 331 17.95 -17.63 -2.11
C ILE A 331 18.53 -18.11 -0.79
N GLU A 332 18.29 -17.40 0.32
CA GLU A 332 18.74 -17.78 1.65
C GLU A 332 18.15 -19.14 2.08
N PHE A 333 16.84 -19.33 1.95
CA PHE A 333 16.20 -20.60 2.26
C PHE A 333 16.77 -21.77 1.41
N ILE A 334 16.99 -21.53 0.13
CA ILE A 334 17.58 -22.52 -0.76
C ILE A 334 19.02 -22.84 -0.33
N THR A 335 19.79 -21.84 0.07
CA THR A 335 21.17 -22.02 0.55
C THR A 335 21.21 -22.85 1.83
N VAL A 336 20.34 -22.55 2.80
CA VAL A 336 20.21 -23.34 4.04
C VAL A 336 19.94 -24.81 3.70
N PHE A 337 18.97 -25.09 2.83
CA PHE A 337 18.64 -26.43 2.39
C PHE A 337 19.83 -27.18 1.79
N PHE A 338 20.62 -26.54 0.92
CA PHE A 338 21.79 -27.20 0.33
C PHE A 338 22.92 -27.41 1.34
N VAL A 339 23.15 -26.45 2.23
CA VAL A 339 24.20 -26.54 3.26
C VAL A 339 23.91 -27.66 4.27
N GLU A 340 22.63 -27.85 4.65
CA GLU A 340 22.21 -28.94 5.55
C GLU A 340 22.46 -30.33 4.96
N LYS A 341 22.48 -30.47 3.63
CA LYS A 341 22.77 -31.73 2.94
C LYS A 341 24.25 -32.02 2.76
N LEU A 342 25.10 -31.04 2.99
CA LEU A 342 26.57 -31.25 2.92
C LEU A 342 27.04 -31.97 4.17
N PRO A 343 28.02 -32.91 4.05
CA PRO A 343 28.59 -33.61 5.19
C PRO A 343 29.59 -32.71 5.94
N LEU A 344 29.12 -31.55 6.40
CA LEU A 344 29.93 -30.58 7.12
C LEU A 344 29.64 -30.65 8.63
N PRO A 345 30.65 -30.42 9.51
CA PRO A 345 30.40 -30.19 10.92
C PRO A 345 29.41 -29.06 11.13
N GLY A 346 28.45 -29.18 12.05
CA GLY A 346 27.37 -28.21 12.27
C GLY A 346 27.86 -26.77 12.48
N ALA A 347 28.99 -26.59 13.20
CA ALA A 347 29.59 -25.27 13.39
C ALA A 347 30.05 -24.62 12.07
N ILE A 348 30.58 -25.41 11.13
CA ILE A 348 31.02 -24.92 9.82
C ILE A 348 29.81 -24.56 8.96
N SER A 349 28.73 -25.37 9.00
CA SER A 349 27.47 -25.07 8.28
C SER A 349 26.86 -23.77 8.77
N VAL A 350 26.76 -23.55 10.07
CA VAL A 350 26.26 -22.30 10.66
C VAL A 350 27.13 -21.10 10.26
N LEU A 351 28.46 -21.25 10.31
CA LEU A 351 29.38 -20.17 9.92
C LEU A 351 29.21 -19.82 8.43
N PHE A 352 29.09 -20.83 7.56
CA PHE A 352 28.89 -20.63 6.13
C PHE A 352 27.58 -19.87 5.84
N ILE A 353 26.47 -20.31 6.47
CA ILE A 353 25.17 -19.63 6.34
C ILE A 353 25.29 -18.18 6.81
N ALA A 354 25.90 -17.93 7.97
CA ALA A 354 26.04 -16.58 8.51
C ALA A 354 26.86 -15.65 7.58
N VAL A 355 27.97 -16.14 7.04
CA VAL A 355 28.83 -15.37 6.12
C VAL A 355 28.08 -15.12 4.80
N PHE A 356 27.39 -16.14 4.28
CA PHE A 356 26.59 -16.00 3.06
C PHE A 356 25.45 -15.00 3.22
N SER A 357 24.66 -15.10 4.31
CA SER A 357 23.60 -14.15 4.65
C SER A 357 24.13 -12.72 4.72
N PHE A 358 25.27 -12.54 5.43
CA PHE A 358 25.91 -11.23 5.53
C PHE A 358 26.31 -10.68 4.15
N ALA A 359 26.96 -11.50 3.32
CA ALA A 359 27.36 -11.10 1.97
C ALA A 359 26.17 -10.74 1.08
N LEU A 360 25.08 -11.53 1.16
CA LEU A 360 23.85 -11.32 0.43
C LEU A 360 23.17 -10.01 0.83
N PHE A 361 23.07 -9.71 2.12
CA PHE A 361 22.53 -8.44 2.60
C PHE A 361 23.42 -7.24 2.27
N CYS A 362 24.74 -7.36 2.36
CA CYS A 362 25.66 -6.31 1.92
C CYS A 362 25.51 -6.03 0.42
N GLY A 363 25.40 -7.08 -0.41
CA GLY A 363 25.14 -6.97 -1.84
C GLY A 363 23.81 -6.27 -2.14
N PHE A 364 22.74 -6.60 -1.40
CA PHE A 364 21.45 -5.97 -1.49
C PHE A 364 21.53 -4.46 -1.15
N ILE A 365 22.16 -4.10 -0.03
CA ILE A 365 22.35 -2.71 0.39
C ILE A 365 23.17 -1.93 -0.65
N TYR A 366 24.27 -2.52 -1.14
CA TYR A 366 25.11 -1.92 -2.17
C TYR A 366 24.31 -1.65 -3.45
N TYR A 367 23.52 -2.63 -3.90
CA TYR A 367 22.68 -2.50 -5.09
C TYR A 367 21.63 -1.40 -4.93
N LEU A 368 20.96 -1.32 -3.77
CA LEU A 368 20.01 -0.25 -3.48
C LEU A 368 20.65 1.14 -3.45
N ARG A 369 21.81 1.27 -2.79
CA ARG A 369 22.56 2.54 -2.76
C ARG A 369 22.94 2.97 -4.16
N ARG A 370 23.44 2.07 -4.99
CA ARG A 370 23.77 2.37 -6.40
C ARG A 370 22.56 2.81 -7.20
N MET A 371 21.38 2.27 -6.91
CA MET A 371 20.15 2.71 -7.56
C MET A 371 19.72 4.12 -7.13
N LEU A 372 19.84 4.43 -5.84
CA LEU A 372 19.50 5.74 -5.27
C LEU A 372 20.47 6.80 -5.75
N SER A 373 21.79 6.56 -5.68
CA SER A 373 22.80 7.51 -6.15
C SER A 373 22.72 7.80 -7.64
N ALA A 374 22.36 6.81 -8.47
CA ALA A 374 22.11 7.03 -9.89
C ALA A 374 20.86 7.90 -10.16
N GLN A 375 19.92 7.97 -9.21
CA GLN A 375 18.76 8.84 -9.29
C GLN A 375 19.09 10.27 -8.83
N GLU A 376 19.95 10.41 -7.80
CA GLU A 376 20.44 11.70 -7.30
C GLU A 376 21.36 12.39 -8.32
N ALA A 377 22.26 11.65 -8.98
CA ALA A 377 23.13 12.17 -10.03
C ALA A 377 22.37 12.68 -11.28
N GLY A 378 21.12 12.26 -11.47
CA GLY A 378 20.23 12.82 -12.48
C GLY A 378 19.52 14.12 -12.03
N HIS A 379 19.74 14.58 -10.80
CA HIS A 379 19.13 15.78 -10.22
C HIS A 379 20.09 16.97 -10.17
N GLY A 380 21.40 16.79 -10.40
CA GLY A 380 22.42 17.82 -10.60
C GLY A 380 22.63 18.07 -12.11
#